data_f5a464658b0c5bdaaa6d0a5d5e0bd9ca
#
_entry.id   f5a464658b0c5bdaaa6d0a5d5e0bd9ca
#
_cell.length_a   1.000
_cell.length_b   1.000
_cell.length_c   1.000
_cell.angle_alpha   90.00
_cell.angle_beta   90.00
_cell.angle_gamma   90.00
#
_symmetry.space_group_name_H-M   'P 1'
#
loop_
_entity.id
_entity.type
_entity.pdbx_description
1 polymer ?
#
loop_
_entity_poly.entity_id
_entity_poly.type
_entity_poly.pdbx_seq_one_letter_code
_entity_poly.pdbx_strand_id
1 'polypeptide(L)'
;MEQLLHYVWKHKIFPLKELKTTTGQQVEVIDTGLANTNAGPDFFNAKLKLDGVLWVGNIEIHEKSSDWYKHGHDTDPGYHSVILHIASQIDTEIKGSNGERIPQMQLSCPESVYANYKELLETDSYPPCYRIIPSVSSFTLHSWMSALQIERFEQKAALLSERLKRCQGNWEDAFFITLARNFGFGLNGDAFEAWAHRIPLRAVDKHRNDLFQIEAIFFGQAGILEDFDGDDYYLRLKKEYAYLQHKFELVPMDASQWRFLRLRPTNFPHVRIAQLACLYHRAYGLLSRLMETETLQEVRDILKGGTSAYWLTHYTFGGSSPSRPKTLSKSSLDLLIINTVVTFLYAYGLHKGSEVLCARAGSFLEELKAENNYITRMWEQCGMKAGNAADSQALIQLKKEYCDKKKCLYCRIGYEYLKRK
;
A
#
# COMPACT_ATOMS: atom_id res chain seq x y z
N MET A 1 -7.72 -26.80 0.26
CA MET A 1 -7.22 -27.62 -0.89
C MET A 1 -7.55 -26.96 -2.23
N GLU A 2 -8.75 -26.41 -2.40
CA GLU A 2 -9.24 -25.77 -3.63
C GLU A 2 -8.29 -24.70 -4.22
N GLN A 3 -7.76 -23.77 -3.42
CA GLN A 3 -6.78 -22.77 -3.88
C GLN A 3 -5.51 -23.39 -4.51
N LEU A 4 -5.10 -24.57 -4.07
CA LEU A 4 -3.99 -25.30 -4.70
C LEU A 4 -4.41 -25.90 -6.05
N LEU A 5 -5.64 -26.33 -6.20
CA LEU A 5 -6.17 -26.78 -7.50
C LEU A 5 -6.25 -25.62 -8.49
N HIS A 6 -6.72 -24.45 -8.05
CA HIS A 6 -6.68 -23.21 -8.86
C HIS A 6 -5.24 -22.90 -9.30
N TYR A 7 -4.28 -23.01 -8.38
CA TYR A 7 -2.88 -22.79 -8.69
C TYR A 7 -2.34 -23.82 -9.72
N VAL A 8 -2.62 -25.10 -9.49
CA VAL A 8 -2.23 -26.20 -10.39
C VAL A 8 -2.83 -26.01 -11.78
N TRP A 9 -4.12 -25.65 -11.87
CA TRP A 9 -4.80 -25.37 -13.12
C TRP A 9 -4.19 -24.15 -13.82
N LYS A 10 -4.13 -23.02 -13.16
CA LYS A 10 -3.60 -21.76 -13.70
C LYS A 10 -2.21 -21.90 -14.31
N HIS A 11 -1.33 -22.62 -13.64
CA HIS A 11 0.06 -22.79 -14.05
C HIS A 11 0.33 -24.04 -14.87
N LYS A 12 -0.73 -24.76 -15.26
CA LYS A 12 -0.66 -26.02 -16.05
C LYS A 12 0.31 -27.04 -15.44
N ILE A 13 0.27 -27.21 -14.10
CA ILE A 13 1.13 -28.15 -13.36
C ILE A 13 0.46 -29.53 -13.35
N PHE A 14 0.23 -30.08 -14.54
CA PHE A 14 -0.37 -31.38 -14.76
C PHE A 14 0.10 -31.97 -16.11
N PRO A 15 0.04 -33.29 -16.32
CA PRO A 15 0.43 -33.95 -17.58
C PRO A 15 -0.52 -33.50 -18.72
N LEU A 16 -0.04 -32.63 -19.61
CA LEU A 16 -0.86 -32.01 -20.68
C LEU A 16 -1.42 -32.99 -21.72
N LYS A 17 -0.83 -34.22 -21.87
CA LYS A 17 -1.21 -35.16 -22.91
C LYS A 17 -2.15 -36.28 -22.43
N GLU A 18 -2.44 -36.38 -21.15
CA GLU A 18 -3.17 -37.49 -20.54
C GLU A 18 -4.49 -37.10 -19.88
N LEU A 19 -4.91 -35.83 -20.08
CA LEU A 19 -6.12 -35.34 -19.45
C LEU A 19 -7.36 -35.91 -20.12
N LYS A 20 -8.28 -36.43 -19.31
CA LYS A 20 -9.57 -36.99 -19.77
C LYS A 20 -10.69 -36.52 -18.83
N THR A 21 -11.88 -36.35 -19.41
CA THR A 21 -13.09 -36.20 -18.63
C THR A 21 -13.47 -37.54 -17.98
N THR A 22 -14.40 -37.48 -17.03
CA THR A 22 -14.99 -38.68 -16.40
C THR A 22 -15.70 -39.61 -17.40
N THR A 23 -16.10 -39.09 -18.53
CA THR A 23 -16.72 -39.82 -19.64
C THR A 23 -15.71 -40.35 -20.67
N GLY A 24 -14.39 -40.12 -20.44
CA GLY A 24 -13.31 -40.60 -21.29
C GLY A 24 -12.92 -39.68 -22.44
N GLN A 25 -13.56 -38.54 -22.61
CA GLN A 25 -13.21 -37.54 -23.65
C GLN A 25 -11.81 -36.99 -23.40
N GLN A 26 -11.01 -36.86 -24.43
CA GLN A 26 -9.68 -36.27 -24.33
C GLN A 26 -9.74 -34.76 -24.15
N VAL A 27 -9.00 -34.26 -23.18
CA VAL A 27 -8.95 -32.80 -22.89
C VAL A 27 -7.60 -32.21 -23.29
N GLU A 28 -7.61 -31.28 -24.23
CA GLU A 28 -6.43 -30.46 -24.57
C GLU A 28 -6.63 -29.03 -24.06
N VAL A 29 -5.78 -28.59 -23.15
CA VAL A 29 -5.88 -27.23 -22.56
C VAL A 29 -5.07 -26.25 -23.40
N ILE A 30 -5.75 -25.41 -24.18
CA ILE A 30 -5.13 -24.33 -24.98
C ILE A 30 -4.85 -23.14 -24.07
N ASP A 31 -5.90 -22.65 -23.36
CA ASP A 31 -5.83 -21.53 -22.43
C ASP A 31 -6.64 -21.87 -21.18
N THR A 32 -6.04 -21.66 -20.01
CA THR A 32 -6.69 -21.91 -18.71
C THR A 32 -7.75 -20.90 -18.35
N GLY A 33 -7.81 -19.79 -19.07
CA GLY A 33 -8.70 -18.65 -18.79
C GLY A 33 -8.13 -17.65 -17.80
N LEU A 34 -8.88 -16.59 -17.61
CA LEU A 34 -8.56 -15.51 -16.67
C LEU A 34 -9.12 -15.87 -15.29
N ALA A 35 -8.24 -15.94 -14.30
CA ALA A 35 -8.65 -16.22 -12.92
C ALA A 35 -9.57 -15.11 -12.40
N ASN A 36 -10.71 -15.52 -11.85
CA ASN A 36 -11.69 -14.63 -11.23
C ASN A 36 -11.45 -14.51 -9.72
N THR A 37 -11.63 -13.31 -9.19
CA THR A 37 -11.58 -13.03 -7.75
C THR A 37 -12.89 -12.46 -7.20
N ASN A 38 -13.92 -12.40 -8.06
CA ASN A 38 -15.25 -11.91 -7.75
C ASN A 38 -16.28 -13.05 -7.82
N ALA A 39 -17.56 -12.74 -7.71
CA ALA A 39 -18.65 -13.70 -7.90
C ALA A 39 -18.65 -14.31 -9.33
N GLY A 40 -19.09 -15.55 -9.47
CA GLY A 40 -19.13 -16.31 -10.72
C GLY A 40 -18.00 -17.31 -10.86
N PRO A 41 -17.89 -18.01 -12.00
CA PRO A 41 -16.92 -19.09 -12.22
C PRO A 41 -15.47 -18.68 -11.98
N ASP A 42 -14.63 -19.62 -11.53
CA ASP A 42 -13.25 -19.40 -11.11
C ASP A 42 -12.30 -18.91 -12.22
N PHE A 43 -12.57 -19.34 -13.45
CA PHE A 43 -11.79 -18.91 -14.61
C PHE A 43 -12.71 -18.57 -15.78
N PHE A 44 -12.54 -17.38 -16.34
CA PHE A 44 -13.30 -16.89 -17.48
C PHE A 44 -12.57 -17.14 -18.80
N ASN A 45 -13.34 -17.41 -19.85
CA ASN A 45 -12.87 -17.50 -21.24
C ASN A 45 -11.74 -18.52 -21.46
N ALA A 46 -11.77 -19.63 -20.74
CA ALA A 46 -10.87 -20.74 -21.01
C ALA A 46 -11.11 -21.33 -22.42
N LYS A 47 -10.06 -21.88 -23.03
CA LYS A 47 -10.10 -22.52 -24.34
C LYS A 47 -9.61 -23.95 -24.22
N LEU A 48 -10.47 -24.91 -24.52
CA LEU A 48 -10.20 -26.34 -24.44
C LEU A 48 -10.55 -27.02 -25.76
N LYS A 49 -9.93 -28.15 -26.07
CA LYS A 49 -10.51 -29.10 -27.02
C LYS A 49 -10.98 -30.33 -26.26
N LEU A 50 -12.22 -30.74 -26.46
CA LEU A 50 -12.79 -32.00 -26.01
C LEU A 50 -12.99 -32.89 -27.23
N ASP A 51 -12.26 -34.02 -27.28
CA ASP A 51 -12.18 -34.90 -28.46
C ASP A 51 -11.89 -34.15 -29.78
N GLY A 52 -11.00 -33.13 -29.73
CA GLY A 52 -10.63 -32.32 -30.88
C GLY A 52 -11.55 -31.15 -31.20
N VAL A 53 -12.74 -31.05 -30.59
CA VAL A 53 -13.70 -29.95 -30.77
C VAL A 53 -13.32 -28.79 -29.84
N LEU A 54 -13.17 -27.59 -30.40
CA LEU A 54 -12.84 -26.39 -29.63
C LEU A 54 -14.05 -25.87 -28.82
N TRP A 55 -13.85 -25.75 -27.52
CA TRP A 55 -14.80 -25.15 -26.57
C TRP A 55 -14.18 -23.88 -25.97
N VAL A 56 -15.00 -22.84 -25.88
CA VAL A 56 -14.64 -21.57 -25.22
C VAL A 56 -15.70 -21.24 -24.18
N GLY A 57 -15.30 -21.10 -22.94
CA GLY A 57 -16.23 -20.83 -21.83
C GLY A 57 -15.49 -20.74 -20.50
N ASN A 58 -16.22 -20.95 -19.42
CA ASN A 58 -15.70 -20.81 -18.08
C ASN A 58 -15.36 -22.16 -17.44
N ILE A 59 -14.49 -22.12 -16.45
CA ILE A 59 -14.09 -23.29 -15.64
C ILE A 59 -14.48 -23.03 -14.21
N GLU A 60 -15.02 -24.05 -13.56
CA GLU A 60 -15.27 -24.08 -12.12
C GLU A 60 -14.45 -25.19 -11.48
N ILE A 61 -13.89 -24.93 -10.30
CA ILE A 61 -12.97 -25.84 -9.59
C ILE A 61 -13.41 -26.03 -8.15
N HIS A 62 -13.59 -27.27 -7.72
CA HIS A 62 -13.95 -27.60 -6.34
C HIS A 62 -13.03 -28.67 -5.76
N GLU A 63 -13.10 -28.87 -4.46
CA GLU A 63 -12.46 -30.02 -3.82
C GLU A 63 -13.23 -31.30 -4.14
N LYS A 64 -14.56 -31.27 -4.02
CA LYS A 64 -15.47 -32.36 -4.38
C LYS A 64 -16.46 -31.89 -5.43
N SER A 65 -16.83 -32.79 -6.35
CA SER A 65 -17.82 -32.42 -7.36
C SER A 65 -19.20 -32.12 -6.76
N SER A 66 -19.56 -32.72 -5.61
CA SER A 66 -20.80 -32.41 -4.90
C SER A 66 -20.89 -30.97 -4.36
N ASP A 67 -19.77 -30.26 -4.26
CA ASP A 67 -19.75 -28.86 -3.80
C ASP A 67 -20.44 -27.92 -4.82
N TRP A 68 -20.53 -28.33 -6.10
CA TRP A 68 -21.33 -27.67 -7.13
C TRP A 68 -22.78 -27.40 -6.66
N TYR A 69 -23.41 -28.45 -6.11
CA TYR A 69 -24.80 -28.34 -5.62
C TYR A 69 -24.88 -27.63 -4.28
N LYS A 70 -23.89 -27.80 -3.41
CA LYS A 70 -23.86 -27.12 -2.10
C LYS A 70 -23.75 -25.61 -2.25
N HIS A 71 -23.04 -25.14 -3.29
CA HIS A 71 -22.89 -23.73 -3.61
C HIS A 71 -24.03 -23.19 -4.48
N GLY A 72 -24.98 -24.03 -4.91
CA GLY A 72 -26.15 -23.64 -5.69
C GLY A 72 -25.86 -23.30 -7.16
N HIS A 73 -24.73 -23.76 -7.70
CA HIS A 73 -24.32 -23.44 -9.07
C HIS A 73 -25.23 -24.08 -10.13
N ASP A 74 -25.94 -25.15 -9.77
CA ASP A 74 -26.96 -25.81 -10.62
C ASP A 74 -28.18 -24.92 -10.87
N THR A 75 -28.41 -23.89 -10.06
CA THR A 75 -29.55 -22.97 -10.18
C THR A 75 -29.14 -21.56 -10.55
N ASP A 76 -27.86 -21.22 -10.48
CA ASP A 76 -27.35 -19.87 -10.77
C ASP A 76 -27.06 -19.68 -12.27
N PRO A 77 -27.74 -18.73 -12.94
CA PRO A 77 -27.50 -18.39 -14.34
C PRO A 77 -26.05 -17.97 -14.65
N GLY A 78 -25.32 -17.45 -13.67
CA GLY A 78 -23.91 -17.05 -13.81
C GLY A 78 -22.98 -18.20 -14.20
N TYR A 79 -23.41 -19.45 -13.97
CA TYR A 79 -22.63 -20.67 -14.26
C TYR A 79 -23.03 -21.39 -15.56
N HIS A 80 -23.99 -20.83 -16.34
CA HIS A 80 -24.45 -21.44 -17.62
C HIS A 80 -23.32 -21.60 -18.65
N SER A 81 -22.29 -20.78 -18.57
CA SER A 81 -21.14 -20.79 -19.48
C SER A 81 -19.99 -21.68 -19.03
N VAL A 82 -20.18 -22.49 -17.97
CA VAL A 82 -19.16 -23.45 -17.51
C VAL A 82 -19.09 -24.61 -18.49
N ILE A 83 -17.92 -24.77 -19.13
CA ILE A 83 -17.67 -25.81 -20.15
C ILE A 83 -16.95 -27.04 -19.58
N LEU A 84 -16.31 -26.90 -18.42
CA LEU A 84 -15.62 -27.97 -17.73
C LEU A 84 -15.63 -27.67 -16.23
N HIS A 85 -16.02 -28.67 -15.46
CA HIS A 85 -15.88 -28.66 -14.00
C HIS A 85 -14.67 -29.52 -13.59
N ILE A 86 -13.85 -28.99 -12.71
CA ILE A 86 -12.64 -29.67 -12.22
C ILE A 86 -12.81 -29.93 -10.73
N ALA A 87 -12.49 -31.16 -10.28
CA ALA A 87 -12.46 -31.44 -8.85
C ALA A 87 -11.32 -32.42 -8.50
N SER A 88 -10.83 -32.37 -7.26
CA SER A 88 -9.86 -33.36 -6.79
C SER A 88 -10.53 -34.72 -6.53
N GLN A 89 -11.79 -34.72 -6.16
CA GLN A 89 -12.60 -35.91 -5.94
C GLN A 89 -13.93 -35.77 -6.70
N ILE A 90 -14.16 -36.69 -7.63
CA ILE A 90 -15.45 -36.80 -8.34
C ILE A 90 -16.33 -37.77 -7.58
N ASP A 91 -17.27 -37.27 -6.80
CA ASP A 91 -18.22 -38.03 -5.98
C ASP A 91 -19.64 -37.99 -6.51
N THR A 92 -19.94 -37.10 -7.47
CA THR A 92 -21.25 -37.02 -8.13
C THR A 92 -21.14 -36.44 -9.54
N GLU A 93 -22.08 -36.79 -10.42
CA GLU A 93 -22.25 -36.10 -11.69
C GLU A 93 -22.92 -34.76 -11.49
N ILE A 94 -22.46 -33.74 -12.23
CA ILE A 94 -23.05 -32.41 -12.15
C ILE A 94 -23.85 -32.06 -13.41
N LYS A 95 -24.88 -31.26 -13.19
CA LYS A 95 -25.73 -30.69 -14.26
C LYS A 95 -25.83 -29.20 -14.11
N GLY A 96 -25.92 -28.50 -15.22
CA GLY A 96 -26.26 -27.09 -15.25
C GLY A 96 -27.74 -26.85 -14.99
N SER A 97 -28.13 -25.59 -14.86
CA SER A 97 -29.55 -25.20 -14.65
C SER A 97 -30.47 -25.54 -15.83
N ASN A 98 -29.89 -25.80 -17.02
CA ASN A 98 -30.63 -26.32 -18.19
C ASN A 98 -30.78 -27.86 -18.15
N GLY A 99 -30.30 -28.55 -17.12
CA GLY A 99 -30.35 -29.99 -16.97
C GLY A 99 -29.33 -30.76 -17.79
N GLU A 100 -28.48 -30.08 -18.58
CA GLU A 100 -27.41 -30.70 -19.34
C GLU A 100 -26.24 -31.10 -18.43
N ARG A 101 -25.60 -32.23 -18.76
CA ARG A 101 -24.41 -32.66 -18.04
C ARG A 101 -23.23 -31.76 -18.40
N ILE A 102 -22.54 -31.24 -17.38
CA ILE A 102 -21.29 -30.51 -17.55
C ILE A 102 -20.13 -31.53 -17.57
N PRO A 103 -19.24 -31.47 -18.55
CA PRO A 103 -18.02 -32.29 -18.55
C PRO A 103 -17.24 -32.11 -17.26
N GLN A 104 -16.80 -33.22 -16.65
CA GLN A 104 -16.02 -33.20 -15.41
C GLN A 104 -14.66 -33.81 -15.63
N MET A 105 -13.65 -33.25 -14.96
CA MET A 105 -12.28 -33.76 -14.98
C MET A 105 -11.73 -33.81 -13.56
N GLN A 106 -11.12 -34.96 -13.21
CA GLN A 106 -10.39 -35.08 -11.96
C GLN A 106 -9.00 -34.47 -12.11
N LEU A 107 -8.62 -33.61 -11.18
CA LEU A 107 -7.30 -32.99 -11.12
C LEU A 107 -6.75 -33.08 -9.69
N SER A 108 -5.57 -33.67 -9.54
CA SER A 108 -4.88 -33.79 -8.28
C SER A 108 -3.74 -32.75 -8.19
N CYS A 109 -3.50 -32.21 -7.01
CA CYS A 109 -2.29 -31.44 -6.77
C CYS A 109 -1.10 -32.39 -6.65
N PRO A 110 0.00 -32.19 -7.41
CA PRO A 110 1.21 -32.99 -7.25
C PRO A 110 1.71 -32.93 -5.80
N GLU A 111 2.14 -34.07 -5.28
CA GLU A 111 2.57 -34.21 -3.88
C GLU A 111 3.73 -33.24 -3.53
N SER A 112 4.67 -33.05 -4.45
CA SER A 112 5.76 -32.06 -4.27
C SER A 112 5.26 -30.64 -4.11
N VAL A 113 4.25 -30.23 -4.89
CA VAL A 113 3.65 -28.88 -4.80
C VAL A 113 2.93 -28.73 -3.46
N TYR A 114 2.18 -29.75 -3.05
CA TYR A 114 1.49 -29.75 -1.75
C TYR A 114 2.48 -29.67 -0.59
N ALA A 115 3.53 -30.49 -0.59
CA ALA A 115 4.56 -30.51 0.44
C ALA A 115 5.31 -29.17 0.52
N ASN A 116 5.72 -28.61 -0.63
CA ASN A 116 6.37 -27.32 -0.71
C ASN A 116 5.48 -26.19 -0.20
N TYR A 117 4.18 -26.22 -0.51
CA TYR A 117 3.23 -25.23 -0.01
C TYR A 117 3.04 -25.32 1.50
N LYS A 118 2.91 -26.52 2.01
CA LYS A 118 2.81 -26.77 3.46
C LYS A 118 4.06 -26.25 4.19
N GLU A 119 5.27 -26.50 3.65
CA GLU A 119 6.52 -25.97 4.19
C GLU A 119 6.51 -24.43 4.25
N LEU A 120 6.04 -23.76 3.18
CA LEU A 120 5.92 -22.29 3.17
C LEU A 120 4.96 -21.74 4.23
N LEU A 121 3.91 -22.48 4.59
CA LEU A 121 2.93 -22.04 5.57
C LEU A 121 3.39 -22.28 7.01
N GLU A 122 4.15 -23.35 7.25
CA GLU A 122 4.54 -23.81 8.58
C GLU A 122 5.93 -23.32 9.03
N THR A 123 6.75 -22.80 8.11
CA THR A 123 8.09 -22.35 8.48
C THR A 123 8.06 -21.10 9.34
N ASP A 124 8.84 -21.13 10.42
CA ASP A 124 9.06 -19.96 11.31
C ASP A 124 10.05 -18.95 10.73
N SER A 125 10.84 -19.35 9.74
CA SER A 125 11.79 -18.46 9.07
C SER A 125 11.08 -17.45 8.20
N TYR A 126 11.61 -16.21 8.18
CA TYR A 126 10.99 -15.14 7.45
C TYR A 126 11.97 -14.42 6.52
N PRO A 127 11.67 -14.24 5.23
CA PRO A 127 10.50 -14.76 4.50
C PRO A 127 10.56 -16.29 4.34
N PRO A 128 9.41 -16.98 4.31
CA PRO A 128 9.39 -18.45 4.24
C PRO A 128 10.22 -19.04 3.09
N CYS A 129 10.24 -18.34 1.95
CA CYS A 129 10.95 -18.76 0.73
C CYS A 129 12.43 -18.33 0.69
N TYR A 130 13.03 -17.85 1.81
CA TYR A 130 14.39 -17.26 1.81
C TYR A 130 15.46 -18.14 1.16
N ARG A 131 15.35 -19.46 1.32
CA ARG A 131 16.35 -20.43 0.83
C ARG A 131 16.52 -20.42 -0.69
N ILE A 132 15.45 -20.12 -1.44
CA ILE A 132 15.51 -20.18 -2.90
C ILE A 132 15.85 -18.83 -3.56
N ILE A 133 15.72 -17.73 -2.82
CA ILE A 133 15.92 -16.39 -3.38
C ILE A 133 17.24 -16.28 -4.16
N PRO A 134 18.40 -16.80 -3.66
CA PRO A 134 19.65 -16.74 -4.41
C PRO A 134 19.65 -17.53 -5.74
N SER A 135 18.74 -18.48 -5.90
CA SER A 135 18.63 -19.31 -7.12
C SER A 135 17.57 -18.81 -8.11
N VAL A 136 16.75 -17.82 -7.71
CA VAL A 136 15.75 -17.22 -8.61
C VAL A 136 16.46 -16.36 -9.65
N SER A 137 16.05 -16.48 -10.93
CA SER A 137 16.66 -15.71 -12.00
C SER A 137 16.55 -14.21 -11.76
N SER A 138 17.59 -13.45 -12.09
CA SER A 138 17.58 -11.98 -12.00
C SER A 138 16.42 -11.35 -12.79
N PHE A 139 16.07 -11.94 -13.93
CA PHE A 139 14.93 -11.54 -14.75
C PHE A 139 13.61 -11.68 -13.99
N THR A 140 13.38 -12.83 -13.33
CA THR A 140 12.16 -13.07 -12.53
C THR A 140 12.07 -12.08 -11.38
N LEU A 141 13.18 -11.86 -10.65
CA LEU A 141 13.21 -10.90 -9.55
C LEU A 141 12.94 -9.49 -10.03
N HIS A 142 13.64 -9.03 -11.07
CA HIS A 142 13.46 -7.67 -11.61
C HIS A 142 12.03 -7.45 -12.11
N SER A 143 11.51 -8.38 -12.92
CA SER A 143 10.13 -8.31 -13.43
C SER A 143 9.09 -8.33 -12.29
N TRP A 144 9.37 -9.06 -11.20
CA TRP A 144 8.48 -9.07 -10.04
C TRP A 144 8.53 -7.77 -9.26
N MET A 145 9.74 -7.23 -9.03
CA MET A 145 9.94 -5.95 -8.36
C MET A 145 9.23 -4.80 -9.09
N SER A 146 9.31 -4.76 -10.43
CA SER A 146 8.61 -3.75 -11.24
C SER A 146 7.09 -3.86 -11.11
N ALA A 147 6.53 -5.07 -11.11
CA ALA A 147 5.09 -5.27 -10.89
C ALA A 147 4.66 -4.82 -9.49
N LEU A 148 5.43 -5.18 -8.46
CA LEU A 148 5.16 -4.79 -7.08
C LEU A 148 5.25 -3.27 -6.85
N GLN A 149 6.11 -2.58 -7.59
CA GLN A 149 6.19 -1.12 -7.56
C GLN A 149 4.89 -0.49 -8.07
N ILE A 150 4.36 -0.99 -9.18
CA ILE A 150 3.07 -0.51 -9.75
C ILE A 150 1.95 -0.78 -8.76
N GLU A 151 1.84 -2.01 -8.23
CA GLU A 151 0.83 -2.34 -7.21
C GLU A 151 0.91 -1.43 -5.99
N ARG A 152 2.14 -1.06 -5.59
CA ARG A 152 2.36 -0.15 -4.46
C ARG A 152 1.85 1.26 -4.76
N PHE A 153 2.07 1.75 -5.97
CA PHE A 153 1.52 3.03 -6.42
C PHE A 153 -0.01 3.01 -6.44
N GLU A 154 -0.61 1.98 -7.04
CA GLU A 154 -2.06 1.82 -7.13
C GLU A 154 -2.69 1.75 -5.73
N GLN A 155 -2.10 0.98 -4.82
CA GLN A 155 -2.58 0.88 -3.44
C GLN A 155 -2.53 2.23 -2.71
N LYS A 156 -1.42 2.97 -2.84
CA LYS A 156 -1.29 4.31 -2.24
C LYS A 156 -2.26 5.31 -2.88
N ALA A 157 -2.45 5.25 -4.19
CA ALA A 157 -3.40 6.10 -4.90
C ALA A 157 -4.84 5.81 -4.50
N ALA A 158 -5.20 4.54 -4.30
CA ALA A 158 -6.52 4.15 -3.81
C ALA A 158 -6.79 4.70 -2.39
N LEU A 159 -5.82 4.58 -1.48
CA LEU A 159 -5.93 5.16 -0.14
C LEU A 159 -6.06 6.68 -0.17
N LEU A 160 -5.34 7.35 -1.08
CA LEU A 160 -5.47 8.79 -1.27
C LEU A 160 -6.83 9.17 -1.86
N SER A 161 -7.37 8.38 -2.79
CA SER A 161 -8.71 8.60 -3.35
C SER A 161 -9.80 8.51 -2.27
N GLU A 162 -9.69 7.57 -1.33
CA GLU A 162 -10.61 7.49 -0.18
C GLU A 162 -10.47 8.72 0.75
N ARG A 163 -9.24 9.19 0.98
CA ARG A 163 -9.01 10.43 1.73
C ARG A 163 -9.61 11.63 1.02
N LEU A 164 -9.41 11.74 -0.29
CA LEU A 164 -9.95 12.82 -1.11
C LEU A 164 -11.49 12.87 -1.07
N LYS A 165 -12.16 11.72 -1.10
CA LYS A 165 -13.62 11.65 -0.91
C LYS A 165 -14.04 12.22 0.45
N ARG A 166 -13.33 11.89 1.53
CA ARG A 166 -13.59 12.44 2.88
C ARG A 166 -13.35 13.95 2.94
N CYS A 167 -12.39 14.47 2.18
CA CYS A 167 -12.12 15.89 2.00
C CYS A 167 -13.02 16.55 0.95
N GLN A 168 -14.13 15.91 0.54
CA GLN A 168 -15.08 16.46 -0.44
C GLN A 168 -14.43 16.90 -1.78
N GLY A 169 -13.38 16.20 -2.19
CA GLY A 169 -12.62 16.48 -3.40
C GLY A 169 -11.57 17.59 -3.27
N ASN A 170 -11.34 18.12 -2.08
CA ASN A 170 -10.32 19.14 -1.85
C ASN A 170 -8.92 18.52 -1.76
N TRP A 171 -8.13 18.73 -2.80
CA TRP A 171 -6.75 18.20 -2.91
C TRP A 171 -5.78 18.82 -1.90
N GLU A 172 -5.94 20.12 -1.56
CA GLU A 172 -5.09 20.80 -0.58
C GLU A 172 -5.31 20.25 0.83
N ASP A 173 -6.56 20.00 1.24
CA ASP A 173 -6.88 19.39 2.54
C ASP A 173 -6.34 17.95 2.59
N ALA A 174 -6.56 17.17 1.53
CA ALA A 174 -6.05 15.78 1.44
C ALA A 174 -4.52 15.76 1.50
N PHE A 175 -3.86 16.73 0.86
CA PHE A 175 -2.41 16.87 0.88
C PHE A 175 -1.90 17.23 2.27
N PHE A 176 -2.48 18.24 2.92
CA PHE A 176 -2.12 18.64 4.28
C PHE A 176 -2.20 17.48 5.25
N ILE A 177 -3.32 16.76 5.26
CA ILE A 177 -3.53 15.60 6.13
C ILE A 177 -2.49 14.51 5.87
N THR A 178 -2.19 14.24 4.60
CA THR A 178 -1.18 13.22 4.24
C THR A 178 0.23 13.65 4.63
N LEU A 179 0.58 14.90 4.37
CA LEU A 179 1.88 15.47 4.75
C LEU A 179 2.05 15.44 6.27
N ALA A 180 1.05 15.90 7.01
CA ALA A 180 1.06 15.90 8.47
C ALA A 180 1.23 14.48 9.03
N ARG A 181 0.44 13.51 8.56
CA ARG A 181 0.61 12.10 8.93
C ARG A 181 2.06 11.62 8.77
N ASN A 182 2.67 11.96 7.63
CA ASN A 182 4.04 11.55 7.32
C ASN A 182 5.09 12.31 8.14
N PHE A 183 4.80 13.53 8.63
CA PHE A 183 5.62 14.24 9.62
C PHE A 183 5.67 13.54 10.99
N GLY A 184 4.72 12.69 11.29
CA GLY A 184 4.73 11.82 12.47
C GLY A 184 5.78 10.71 12.43
N PHE A 185 6.42 10.46 11.28
CA PHE A 185 7.49 9.48 11.05
C PHE A 185 7.23 8.13 11.73
N GLY A 186 6.02 7.63 11.61
CA GLY A 186 5.57 6.33 12.13
C GLY A 186 4.89 6.44 13.49
N LEU A 187 5.62 6.72 14.57
CA LEU A 187 5.08 6.65 15.93
C LEU A 187 3.92 7.61 16.21
N ASN A 188 4.00 8.83 15.68
CA ASN A 188 2.96 9.86 15.82
C ASN A 188 2.13 10.06 14.55
N GLY A 189 2.21 9.16 13.57
CA GLY A 189 1.49 9.31 12.30
C GLY A 189 -0.02 9.50 12.49
N ASP A 190 -0.64 8.64 13.30
CA ASP A 190 -2.09 8.69 13.56
C ASP A 190 -2.48 9.94 14.36
N ALA A 191 -1.66 10.36 15.33
CA ALA A 191 -1.88 11.60 16.09
C ALA A 191 -1.79 12.83 15.17
N PHE A 192 -0.80 12.90 14.28
CA PHE A 192 -0.69 13.96 13.29
C PHE A 192 -1.85 13.97 12.28
N GLU A 193 -2.35 12.82 11.87
CA GLU A 193 -3.53 12.74 11.00
C GLU A 193 -4.78 13.25 11.72
N ALA A 194 -5.02 12.81 12.96
CA ALA A 194 -6.13 13.27 13.78
C ALA A 194 -6.07 14.80 14.04
N TRP A 195 -4.87 15.31 14.32
CA TRP A 195 -4.60 16.75 14.45
C TRP A 195 -4.88 17.51 13.15
N ALA A 196 -4.39 17.01 12.01
CA ALA A 196 -4.56 17.67 10.72
C ALA A 196 -6.04 17.81 10.31
N HIS A 197 -6.86 16.82 10.64
CA HIS A 197 -8.31 16.89 10.40
C HIS A 197 -8.99 18.02 11.19
N ARG A 198 -8.37 18.55 12.24
CA ARG A 198 -8.89 19.66 13.06
C ARG A 198 -8.34 21.01 12.64
N ILE A 199 -7.41 21.07 11.70
CA ILE A 199 -6.83 22.31 11.19
C ILE A 199 -7.68 22.85 10.02
N PRO A 200 -8.39 23.95 10.17
CA PRO A 200 -9.06 24.57 9.03
C PRO A 200 -8.04 25.35 8.21
N LEU A 201 -7.60 24.84 7.08
CA LEU A 201 -6.60 25.51 6.23
C LEU A 201 -7.02 26.92 5.81
N ARG A 202 -8.33 27.17 5.67
CA ARG A 202 -8.85 28.53 5.41
C ARG A 202 -8.52 29.55 6.53
N ALA A 203 -8.46 29.10 7.79
CA ALA A 203 -8.03 29.97 8.90
C ALA A 203 -6.53 30.21 8.84
N VAL A 204 -5.74 29.18 8.53
CA VAL A 204 -4.29 29.30 8.34
C VAL A 204 -3.97 30.26 7.21
N ASP A 205 -4.68 30.17 6.07
CA ASP A 205 -4.50 31.05 4.91
C ASP A 205 -4.78 32.51 5.21
N LYS A 206 -5.78 32.78 6.03
CA LYS A 206 -6.09 34.18 6.48
C LYS A 206 -5.00 34.79 7.35
N HIS A 207 -4.22 33.96 8.03
CA HIS A 207 -3.16 34.38 8.95
C HIS A 207 -1.75 34.06 8.42
N ARG A 208 -1.63 33.75 7.13
CA ARG A 208 -0.41 33.30 6.49
C ARG A 208 0.80 34.21 6.66
N ASN A 209 0.58 35.52 6.73
CA ASN A 209 1.65 36.49 6.84
C ASN A 209 2.25 36.57 8.26
N ASP A 210 1.66 35.90 9.23
CA ASP A 210 2.09 35.90 10.63
C ASP A 210 2.35 34.47 11.09
N LEU A 211 3.65 34.07 11.13
CA LEU A 211 4.08 32.77 11.61
C LEU A 211 3.60 32.46 13.02
N PHE A 212 3.57 33.49 13.90
CA PHE A 212 3.15 33.34 15.29
C PHE A 212 1.68 32.92 15.39
N GLN A 213 0.81 33.51 14.57
CA GLN A 213 -0.61 33.13 14.51
C GLN A 213 -0.80 31.72 13.93
N ILE A 214 0.00 31.30 12.94
CA ILE A 214 -0.02 29.91 12.44
C ILE A 214 0.43 28.96 13.54
N GLU A 215 1.51 29.27 14.25
CA GLU A 215 1.96 28.45 15.39
C GLU A 215 0.90 28.40 16.49
N ALA A 216 0.20 29.51 16.79
CA ALA A 216 -0.90 29.53 17.76
C ALA A 216 -2.03 28.55 17.34
N ILE A 217 -2.47 28.60 16.08
CA ILE A 217 -3.48 27.66 15.56
C ILE A 217 -2.96 26.20 15.67
N PHE A 218 -1.73 25.95 15.24
CA PHE A 218 -1.20 24.59 15.15
C PHE A 218 -0.99 23.97 16.53
N PHE A 219 -0.36 24.67 17.46
CA PHE A 219 -0.15 24.21 18.82
C PHE A 219 -1.44 24.16 19.64
N GLY A 220 -2.33 25.12 19.43
CA GLY A 220 -3.63 25.11 20.09
C GLY A 220 -4.48 23.92 19.67
N GLN A 221 -4.60 23.67 18.36
CA GLN A 221 -5.34 22.51 17.85
C GLN A 221 -4.69 21.17 18.22
N ALA A 222 -3.39 21.18 18.55
CA ALA A 222 -2.70 20.02 19.08
C ALA A 222 -3.03 19.71 20.55
N GLY A 223 -3.80 20.57 21.22
CA GLY A 223 -4.13 20.45 22.65
C GLY A 223 -2.95 20.73 23.59
N ILE A 224 -1.83 21.24 23.08
CA ILE A 224 -0.60 21.41 23.86
C ILE A 224 -0.59 22.72 24.65
N LEU A 225 -1.56 23.62 24.39
CA LEU A 225 -1.65 24.94 25.06
C LEU A 225 -2.67 24.98 26.21
N GLU A 226 -3.19 23.85 26.69
CA GLU A 226 -4.30 23.85 27.65
C GLU A 226 -3.85 23.95 29.13
N ASP A 227 -2.93 23.10 29.58
CA ASP A 227 -2.74 22.77 30.99
C ASP A 227 -1.35 23.10 31.57
N PHE A 228 -0.56 23.95 30.93
CA PHE A 228 0.80 24.21 31.38
C PHE A 228 1.01 25.67 31.74
N ASP A 229 1.69 25.92 32.86
CA ASP A 229 2.14 27.27 33.27
C ASP A 229 3.55 27.47 32.68
N GLY A 230 3.57 27.86 31.38
CA GLY A 230 4.79 27.92 30.61
C GLY A 230 5.53 29.25 30.66
N ASP A 231 6.56 29.36 29.83
CA ASP A 231 7.32 30.58 29.62
C ASP A 231 6.51 31.70 28.88
N ASP A 232 7.08 32.87 28.73
CA ASP A 232 6.43 34.02 28.08
C ASP A 232 5.96 33.69 26.65
N TYR A 233 6.74 32.90 25.91
CA TYR A 233 6.35 32.51 24.55
C TYR A 233 5.09 31.62 24.56
N TYR A 234 5.03 30.63 25.46
CA TYR A 234 3.86 29.77 25.64
C TYR A 234 2.61 30.58 26.03
N LEU A 235 2.75 31.47 27.01
CA LEU A 235 1.62 32.28 27.47
C LEU A 235 1.08 33.22 26.38
N ARG A 236 1.96 33.78 25.56
CA ARG A 236 1.58 34.58 24.40
C ARG A 236 0.87 33.71 23.32
N LEU A 237 1.36 32.53 23.02
CA LEU A 237 0.69 31.62 22.09
C LEU A 237 -0.69 31.19 22.58
N LYS A 238 -0.81 30.86 23.88
CA LYS A 238 -2.08 30.49 24.52
C LYS A 238 -3.12 31.64 24.41
N LYS A 239 -2.69 32.84 24.66
CA LYS A 239 -3.55 34.04 24.52
C LYS A 239 -3.98 34.30 23.08
N GLU A 240 -3.06 34.19 22.13
CA GLU A 240 -3.35 34.33 20.70
C GLU A 240 -4.28 33.22 20.21
N TYR A 241 -4.02 31.98 20.62
CA TYR A 241 -4.89 30.86 20.30
C TYR A 241 -6.31 31.04 20.83
N ALA A 242 -6.48 31.52 22.07
CA ALA A 242 -7.81 31.74 22.63
C ALA A 242 -8.64 32.75 21.78
N TYR A 243 -8.02 33.80 21.25
CA TYR A 243 -8.65 34.71 20.30
C TYR A 243 -9.01 34.00 18.98
N LEU A 244 -8.08 33.23 18.39
CA LEU A 244 -8.27 32.53 17.12
C LEU A 244 -9.28 31.41 17.29
N GLN A 245 -9.27 30.72 18.42
CA GLN A 245 -10.22 29.67 18.78
C GLN A 245 -11.64 30.18 18.76
N HIS A 246 -11.88 31.32 19.41
CA HIS A 246 -13.20 31.98 19.41
C HIS A 246 -13.60 32.44 17.99
N LYS A 247 -12.67 33.07 17.27
CA LYS A 247 -12.91 33.61 15.93
C LYS A 247 -13.29 32.53 14.89
N PHE A 248 -12.73 31.35 14.99
CA PHE A 248 -12.90 30.25 14.01
C PHE A 248 -13.61 29.04 14.59
N GLU A 249 -14.12 29.12 15.81
CA GLU A 249 -14.81 28.01 16.50
C GLU A 249 -13.96 26.72 16.54
N LEU A 250 -12.67 26.88 16.88
CA LEU A 250 -11.71 25.78 16.85
C LEU A 250 -11.89 24.83 18.05
N VAL A 251 -11.78 23.52 17.80
CA VAL A 251 -11.86 22.49 18.84
C VAL A 251 -10.56 21.69 18.85
N PRO A 252 -9.72 21.79 19.90
CA PRO A 252 -8.45 21.10 19.98
C PRO A 252 -8.62 19.60 20.08
N MET A 253 -7.56 18.87 19.75
CA MET A 253 -7.48 17.44 20.06
C MET A 253 -7.00 17.21 21.49
N ASP A 254 -7.23 16.01 22.00
CA ASP A 254 -6.66 15.55 23.28
C ASP A 254 -5.14 15.37 23.15
N ALA A 255 -4.37 16.12 23.97
CA ALA A 255 -2.91 16.09 23.98
C ALA A 255 -2.34 14.72 24.38
N SER A 256 -3.10 13.85 25.04
CA SER A 256 -2.68 12.50 25.45
C SER A 256 -2.37 11.57 24.25
N GLN A 257 -2.84 11.93 23.03
CA GLN A 257 -2.53 11.19 21.81
C GLN A 257 -1.07 11.33 21.36
N TRP A 258 -0.36 12.37 21.81
CA TRP A 258 1.04 12.57 21.46
C TRP A 258 1.97 11.62 22.22
N ARG A 259 2.86 10.95 21.49
CA ARG A 259 3.84 10.02 22.05
C ARG A 259 5.24 10.63 22.02
N PHE A 260 5.92 10.61 23.17
CA PHE A 260 7.29 11.14 23.34
C PHE A 260 8.30 10.04 23.65
N LEU A 261 7.86 8.95 24.28
CA LEU A 261 8.74 7.87 24.69
C LEU A 261 9.46 7.24 23.50
N ARG A 262 10.77 7.03 23.64
CA ARG A 262 11.68 6.48 22.61
C ARG A 262 11.88 7.37 21.38
N LEU A 263 11.51 8.64 21.43
CA LEU A 263 11.83 9.62 20.40
C LEU A 263 13.09 10.43 20.78
N ARG A 264 13.91 10.74 19.78
CA ARG A 264 14.93 11.78 19.93
C ARG A 264 14.25 13.15 19.99
N PRO A 265 14.73 14.13 20.80
CA PRO A 265 14.08 15.44 20.94
C PRO A 265 13.79 16.16 19.60
N THR A 266 14.66 16.01 18.59
CA THR A 266 14.45 16.57 17.25
C THR A 266 13.22 16.00 16.53
N ASN A 267 12.66 14.90 17.03
CA ASN A 267 11.48 14.23 16.48
C ASN A 267 10.24 14.44 17.37
N PHE A 268 10.31 15.23 18.42
CA PHE A 268 9.16 15.53 19.26
C PHE A 268 8.04 16.23 18.47
N PRO A 269 6.78 15.96 18.79
CA PRO A 269 5.64 16.60 18.15
C PRO A 269 5.76 18.13 18.09
N HIS A 270 6.24 18.77 19.14
CA HIS A 270 6.45 20.22 19.18
C HIS A 270 7.35 20.70 18.03
N VAL A 271 8.51 20.07 17.84
CA VAL A 271 9.45 20.45 16.77
C VAL A 271 8.82 20.22 15.39
N ARG A 272 8.09 19.10 15.23
CA ARG A 272 7.44 18.76 13.96
C ARG A 272 6.27 19.70 13.62
N ILE A 273 5.48 20.09 14.62
CA ILE A 273 4.41 21.11 14.47
C ILE A 273 5.02 22.45 14.09
N ALA A 274 6.08 22.90 14.77
CA ALA A 274 6.77 24.16 14.43
C ALA A 274 7.36 24.14 13.00
N GLN A 275 7.90 23.00 12.55
CA GLN A 275 8.40 22.83 11.18
C GLN A 275 7.26 22.94 10.16
N LEU A 276 6.11 22.32 10.42
CA LEU A 276 4.93 22.42 9.57
C LEU A 276 4.37 23.84 9.53
N ALA A 277 4.29 24.53 10.67
CA ALA A 277 3.88 25.93 10.73
C ALA A 277 4.77 26.83 9.88
N CYS A 278 6.09 26.68 10.02
CA CYS A 278 7.07 27.43 9.23
C CYS A 278 6.98 27.09 7.72
N LEU A 279 6.71 25.83 7.36
CA LEU A 279 6.52 25.39 5.97
C LEU A 279 5.29 26.08 5.36
N TYR A 280 4.16 26.04 6.06
CA TYR A 280 2.90 26.66 5.59
C TYR A 280 2.94 28.19 5.57
N HIS A 281 3.71 28.80 6.47
CA HIS A 281 3.96 30.25 6.42
C HIS A 281 4.72 30.67 5.15
N ARG A 282 5.73 29.88 4.72
CA ARG A 282 6.61 30.22 3.59
C ARG A 282 6.05 29.83 2.23
N ALA A 283 5.26 28.79 2.15
CA ALA A 283 4.86 28.17 0.90
C ALA A 283 3.37 28.35 0.62
N TYR A 284 3.02 29.35 -0.21
CA TYR A 284 1.68 29.47 -0.78
C TYR A 284 1.47 28.41 -1.87
N GLY A 285 0.29 27.75 -1.87
CA GLY A 285 -0.03 26.75 -2.88
C GLY A 285 0.99 25.59 -2.88
N LEU A 286 1.28 25.05 -1.69
CA LEU A 286 2.33 24.05 -1.50
C LEU A 286 2.15 22.87 -2.41
N LEU A 287 0.93 22.34 -2.55
CA LEU A 287 0.62 21.23 -3.43
C LEU A 287 0.92 21.60 -4.90
N SER A 288 0.37 22.70 -5.39
CA SER A 288 0.56 23.14 -6.79
C SER A 288 2.03 23.29 -7.13
N ARG A 289 2.80 23.94 -6.25
CA ARG A 289 4.24 24.11 -6.46
C ARG A 289 4.98 22.77 -6.53
N LEU A 290 4.61 21.81 -5.68
CA LEU A 290 5.20 20.47 -5.71
C LEU A 290 4.80 19.68 -6.97
N MET A 291 3.59 19.88 -7.49
CA MET A 291 3.15 19.24 -8.74
C MET A 291 3.88 19.80 -9.97
N GLU A 292 4.37 21.03 -9.90
CA GLU A 292 5.12 21.70 -10.98
C GLU A 292 6.63 21.38 -10.97
N THR A 293 7.18 20.85 -9.86
CA THR A 293 8.61 20.53 -9.75
C THR A 293 9.04 19.46 -10.76
N GLU A 294 10.18 19.64 -11.36
CA GLU A 294 10.76 18.68 -12.31
C GLU A 294 11.91 17.88 -11.70
N THR A 295 12.52 18.38 -10.64
CA THR A 295 13.69 17.77 -10.01
C THR A 295 13.48 17.50 -8.52
N LEU A 296 14.15 16.47 -8.01
CA LEU A 296 14.16 16.17 -6.55
C LEU A 296 14.77 17.32 -5.73
N GLN A 297 15.69 18.11 -6.31
CA GLN A 297 16.29 19.23 -5.61
C GLN A 297 15.27 20.33 -5.37
N GLU A 298 14.45 20.69 -6.37
CA GLU A 298 13.35 21.63 -6.21
C GLU A 298 12.36 21.18 -5.14
N VAL A 299 11.98 19.89 -5.14
CA VAL A 299 11.11 19.32 -4.10
C VAL A 299 11.72 19.48 -2.71
N ARG A 300 13.02 19.17 -2.56
CA ARG A 300 13.72 19.32 -1.29
C ARG A 300 13.80 20.79 -0.85
N ASP A 301 14.03 21.71 -1.75
CA ASP A 301 14.12 23.15 -1.45
C ASP A 301 12.76 23.72 -1.01
N ILE A 302 11.66 23.25 -1.60
CA ILE A 302 10.30 23.59 -1.16
C ILE A 302 10.04 23.02 0.24
N LEU A 303 10.33 21.76 0.48
CA LEU A 303 10.07 21.06 1.75
C LEU A 303 11.09 21.39 2.85
N LYS A 304 12.27 21.93 2.49
CA LYS A 304 13.30 22.29 3.45
C LYS A 304 12.77 23.38 4.37
N GLY A 305 12.33 22.98 5.54
CA GLY A 305 11.78 23.83 6.57
C GLY A 305 12.75 24.07 7.70
N GLY A 306 12.52 25.15 8.42
CA GLY A 306 13.11 25.45 9.72
C GLY A 306 12.00 25.57 10.74
N THR A 307 12.26 26.32 11.80
CA THR A 307 11.34 26.68 12.86
C THR A 307 11.47 28.16 13.19
N SER A 308 10.52 28.75 13.93
CA SER A 308 10.68 30.09 14.49
C SER A 308 11.85 30.16 15.48
N ALA A 309 12.27 31.37 15.84
CA ALA A 309 13.44 31.63 16.68
C ALA A 309 13.36 30.93 18.06
N TYR A 310 12.18 30.85 18.65
CA TYR A 310 11.96 30.16 19.92
C TYR A 310 12.45 28.71 19.88
N TRP A 311 12.10 27.97 18.84
CA TRP A 311 12.44 26.56 18.69
C TRP A 311 13.93 26.30 18.41
N LEU A 312 14.74 27.32 18.15
CA LEU A 312 16.19 27.13 18.06
C LEU A 312 16.79 26.64 19.37
N THR A 313 16.22 27.08 20.51
CA THR A 313 16.68 26.75 21.86
C THR A 313 15.72 25.83 22.64
N HIS A 314 14.61 25.41 22.04
CA HIS A 314 13.59 24.59 22.73
C HIS A 314 13.22 23.34 21.91
N TYR A 315 12.94 22.24 22.61
CA TYR A 315 12.35 21.02 22.04
C TYR A 315 10.92 20.78 22.53
N THR A 316 10.59 21.38 23.67
CA THR A 316 9.27 21.47 24.29
C THR A 316 9.15 22.87 24.88
N PHE A 317 7.95 23.28 25.26
CA PHE A 317 7.76 24.54 26.00
C PHE A 317 8.50 24.48 27.35
N GLY A 318 9.06 25.62 27.79
CA GLY A 318 9.72 25.80 29.09
C GLY A 318 11.09 25.17 29.27
N GLY A 319 11.51 24.24 28.40
CA GLY A 319 12.78 23.54 28.51
C GLY A 319 13.85 24.08 27.56
N SER A 320 14.84 24.86 28.04
CA SER A 320 15.91 25.40 27.21
C SER A 320 17.00 24.37 26.85
N SER A 321 17.59 24.51 25.69
CA SER A 321 18.68 23.71 25.14
C SER A 321 19.68 24.60 24.39
N PRO A 322 20.92 24.16 24.11
CA PRO A 322 21.82 24.90 23.25
C PRO A 322 21.18 25.22 21.89
N SER A 323 21.41 26.44 21.41
CA SER A 323 20.86 26.91 20.14
C SER A 323 21.33 26.05 18.96
N ARG A 324 20.40 25.47 18.24
CA ARG A 324 20.65 24.67 17.03
C ARG A 324 19.50 24.81 16.05
N PRO A 325 19.79 24.97 14.74
CA PRO A 325 18.74 24.89 13.70
C PRO A 325 18.02 23.55 13.78
N LYS A 326 16.70 23.56 13.78
CA LYS A 326 15.87 22.37 13.76
C LYS A 326 15.25 22.20 12.38
N THR A 327 16.12 21.81 11.43
CA THR A 327 15.72 21.52 10.05
C THR A 327 15.48 20.02 9.86
N LEU A 328 14.72 19.66 8.82
CA LEU A 328 14.56 18.29 8.41
C LEU A 328 15.88 17.75 7.84
N SER A 329 16.29 16.57 8.29
CA SER A 329 17.43 15.87 7.70
C SER A 329 17.14 15.44 6.26
N LYS A 330 18.16 15.21 5.44
CA LYS A 330 17.99 14.71 4.08
C LYS A 330 17.16 13.42 4.05
N SER A 331 17.42 12.49 4.98
CA SER A 331 16.64 11.23 5.07
C SER A 331 15.18 11.47 5.46
N SER A 332 14.89 12.45 6.31
CA SER A 332 13.51 12.83 6.64
C SER A 332 12.79 13.44 5.43
N LEU A 333 13.48 14.31 4.67
CA LEU A 333 12.96 14.86 3.42
C LEU A 333 12.68 13.76 2.41
N ASP A 334 13.61 12.84 2.20
CA ASP A 334 13.45 11.73 1.27
C ASP A 334 12.24 10.84 1.65
N LEU A 335 12.01 10.58 2.96
CA LEU A 335 10.82 9.85 3.42
C LEU A 335 9.52 10.61 3.15
N LEU A 336 9.50 11.94 3.33
CA LEU A 336 8.34 12.77 2.99
C LEU A 336 8.08 12.77 1.47
N ILE A 337 9.13 12.83 0.66
CA ILE A 337 9.01 12.75 -0.80
C ILE A 337 8.41 11.41 -1.20
N ILE A 338 8.96 10.28 -0.72
CA ILE A 338 8.48 8.93 -1.05
C ILE A 338 7.01 8.73 -0.65
N ASN A 339 6.63 9.20 0.55
CA ASN A 339 5.31 8.86 1.11
C ASN A 339 4.24 9.94 0.89
N THR A 340 4.63 11.15 0.46
CA THR A 340 3.69 12.23 0.19
C THR A 340 3.78 12.68 -1.27
N VAL A 341 4.89 13.30 -1.68
CA VAL A 341 5.00 13.96 -3.00
C VAL A 341 4.82 12.98 -4.13
N VAL A 342 5.57 11.88 -4.12
CA VAL A 342 5.51 10.82 -5.14
C VAL A 342 4.10 10.21 -5.22
N THR A 343 3.47 9.98 -4.06
CA THR A 343 2.11 9.45 -4.01
C THR A 343 1.10 10.42 -4.64
N PHE A 344 1.24 11.73 -4.36
CA PHE A 344 0.37 12.74 -4.95
C PHE A 344 0.64 12.96 -6.44
N LEU A 345 1.90 12.97 -6.88
CA LEU A 345 2.24 13.04 -8.30
C LEU A 345 1.57 11.91 -9.08
N TYR A 346 1.67 10.69 -8.59
CA TYR A 346 1.06 9.53 -9.25
C TYR A 346 -0.47 9.60 -9.25
N ALA A 347 -1.10 9.81 -8.08
CA ALA A 347 -2.55 9.85 -7.96
C ALA A 347 -3.18 11.04 -8.71
N TYR A 348 -2.53 12.22 -8.68
CA TYR A 348 -2.97 13.38 -9.43
C TYR A 348 -2.77 13.19 -10.93
N GLY A 349 -1.68 12.51 -11.34
CA GLY A 349 -1.44 12.09 -12.71
C GLY A 349 -2.55 11.19 -13.25
N LEU A 350 -2.95 10.18 -12.48
CA LEU A 350 -4.09 9.32 -12.82
C LEU A 350 -5.40 10.12 -12.94
N HIS A 351 -5.66 11.02 -11.98
CA HIS A 351 -6.87 11.85 -11.99
C HIS A 351 -6.94 12.77 -13.21
N LYS A 352 -5.82 13.29 -13.66
CA LYS A 352 -5.72 14.20 -14.82
C LYS A 352 -5.49 13.46 -16.15
N GLY A 353 -5.28 12.15 -16.15
CA GLY A 353 -4.85 11.41 -17.34
C GLY A 353 -3.46 11.81 -17.84
N SER A 354 -2.58 12.25 -16.92
CA SER A 354 -1.23 12.73 -17.27
C SER A 354 -0.18 11.64 -17.03
N GLU A 355 0.24 10.99 -18.10
CA GLU A 355 1.34 10.01 -18.08
C GLU A 355 2.66 10.66 -17.61
N VAL A 356 2.88 11.94 -17.91
CA VAL A 356 4.09 12.68 -17.52
C VAL A 356 4.22 12.76 -15.99
N LEU A 357 3.13 13.03 -15.27
CA LEU A 357 3.15 13.06 -13.81
C LEU A 357 3.36 11.67 -13.21
N CYS A 358 2.74 10.64 -13.77
CA CYS A 358 2.93 9.26 -13.35
C CYS A 358 4.39 8.80 -13.57
N ALA A 359 4.97 9.09 -14.74
CA ALA A 359 6.36 8.78 -15.04
C ALA A 359 7.33 9.52 -14.11
N ARG A 360 7.09 10.80 -13.82
CA ARG A 360 7.89 11.60 -12.88
C ARG A 360 7.87 10.99 -11.46
N ALA A 361 6.72 10.51 -11.01
CA ALA A 361 6.62 9.81 -9.74
C ALA A 361 7.54 8.58 -9.68
N GLY A 362 7.61 7.81 -10.76
CA GLY A 362 8.53 6.68 -10.92
C GLY A 362 10.00 7.12 -10.90
N SER A 363 10.37 8.09 -11.73
CA SER A 363 11.74 8.64 -11.79
C SER A 363 12.23 9.14 -10.43
N PHE A 364 11.39 9.82 -9.68
CA PHE A 364 11.76 10.29 -8.34
C PHE A 364 12.08 9.13 -7.39
N LEU A 365 11.35 8.00 -7.45
CA LEU A 365 11.67 6.83 -6.65
C LEU A 365 12.99 6.18 -7.10
N GLU A 366 13.28 6.16 -8.38
CA GLU A 366 14.53 5.59 -8.92
C GLU A 366 15.76 6.43 -8.55
N GLU A 367 15.63 7.75 -8.49
CA GLU A 367 16.71 8.67 -8.09
C GLU A 367 16.95 8.72 -6.57
N LEU A 368 15.92 8.43 -5.76
CA LEU A 368 16.03 8.43 -4.31
C LEU A 368 16.76 7.20 -3.80
N LYS A 369 17.57 7.39 -2.73
CA LYS A 369 18.21 6.25 -2.06
C LYS A 369 17.17 5.32 -1.48
N ALA A 370 17.49 4.02 -1.50
CA ALA A 370 16.71 3.00 -0.82
C ALA A 370 16.47 3.36 0.65
N GLU A 371 15.27 3.08 1.12
CA GLU A 371 14.93 3.22 2.55
C GLU A 371 15.73 2.19 3.37
N ASN A 372 16.27 2.63 4.50
CA ASN A 372 16.93 1.75 5.45
C ASN A 372 15.98 1.48 6.64
N ASN A 373 15.23 0.41 6.55
CA ASN A 373 14.33 -0.03 7.59
C ASN A 373 14.49 -1.54 7.85
N TYR A 374 13.74 -2.10 8.81
CA TYR A 374 13.85 -3.53 9.13
C TYR A 374 13.47 -4.45 7.96
N ILE A 375 12.54 -4.00 7.09
CA ILE A 375 12.09 -4.78 5.92
C ILE A 375 13.23 -4.88 4.89
N THR A 376 13.82 -3.76 4.51
CA THR A 376 14.90 -3.76 3.51
C THR A 376 16.12 -4.52 4.00
N ARG A 377 16.47 -4.41 5.30
CA ARG A 377 17.57 -5.21 5.89
C ARG A 377 17.28 -6.71 5.91
N MET A 378 16.04 -7.10 6.20
CA MET A 378 15.62 -8.49 6.15
C MET A 378 15.78 -9.07 4.74
N TRP A 379 15.33 -8.35 3.71
CA TRP A 379 15.47 -8.78 2.32
C TRP A 379 16.93 -8.81 1.87
N GLU A 380 17.74 -7.86 2.30
CA GLU A 380 19.20 -7.87 2.01
C GLU A 380 19.89 -9.10 2.60
N GLN A 381 19.52 -9.54 3.81
CA GLN A 381 20.01 -10.79 4.40
C GLN A 381 19.61 -12.03 3.59
N CYS A 382 18.51 -11.96 2.84
CA CYS A 382 18.08 -13.02 1.95
C CYS A 382 18.65 -12.92 0.52
N GLY A 383 19.53 -11.95 0.26
CA GLY A 383 20.14 -11.75 -1.05
C GLY A 383 19.41 -10.77 -1.98
N MET A 384 18.33 -10.12 -1.51
CA MET A 384 17.61 -9.09 -2.27
C MET A 384 17.94 -7.69 -1.75
N LYS A 385 18.89 -7.03 -2.41
CA LYS A 385 19.33 -5.67 -2.04
C LYS A 385 18.53 -4.63 -2.83
N ALA A 386 17.99 -3.63 -2.13
CA ALA A 386 17.39 -2.46 -2.77
C ALA A 386 18.47 -1.48 -3.23
N GLY A 387 18.48 -1.12 -4.51
CA GLY A 387 19.39 -0.12 -5.09
C GLY A 387 18.88 1.31 -4.89
N ASN A 388 17.56 1.50 -4.91
CA ASN A 388 16.89 2.79 -4.84
C ASN A 388 15.57 2.71 -4.06
N ALA A 389 14.82 3.82 -3.98
CA ALA A 389 13.56 3.86 -3.24
C ALA A 389 12.45 3.05 -3.94
N ALA A 390 12.48 2.91 -5.27
CA ALA A 390 11.53 2.08 -6.00
C ALA A 390 11.63 0.63 -5.56
N ASP A 391 12.86 0.09 -5.48
CA ASP A 391 13.13 -1.25 -4.98
C ASP A 391 12.67 -1.41 -3.53
N SER A 392 12.97 -0.43 -2.66
CA SER A 392 12.57 -0.51 -1.25
C SER A 392 11.05 -0.50 -1.09
N GLN A 393 10.32 0.28 -1.90
CA GLN A 393 8.84 0.29 -1.89
C GLN A 393 8.27 -1.03 -2.42
N ALA A 394 8.88 -1.64 -3.44
CA ALA A 394 8.50 -2.96 -3.94
C ALA A 394 8.73 -4.06 -2.90
N LEU A 395 9.87 -4.04 -2.19
CA LEU A 395 10.15 -5.00 -1.10
C LEU A 395 9.19 -4.84 0.09
N ILE A 396 8.79 -3.60 0.39
CA ILE A 396 7.75 -3.33 1.40
C ILE A 396 6.40 -3.90 0.95
N GLN A 397 6.04 -3.75 -0.33
CA GLN A 397 4.83 -4.31 -0.91
C GLN A 397 4.85 -5.83 -0.82
N LEU A 398 5.95 -6.46 -1.26
CA LEU A 398 6.13 -7.91 -1.20
C LEU A 398 5.92 -8.45 0.22
N LYS A 399 6.55 -7.81 1.20
CA LYS A 399 6.36 -8.22 2.59
C LYS A 399 4.92 -8.10 3.04
N LYS A 400 4.34 -6.89 2.96
CA LYS A 400 3.05 -6.57 3.57
C LYS A 400 1.87 -7.24 2.88
N GLU A 401 1.89 -7.31 1.54
CA GLU A 401 0.75 -7.78 0.77
C GLU A 401 0.82 -9.26 0.40
N TYR A 402 2.02 -9.84 0.39
CA TYR A 402 2.21 -11.24 0.02
C TYR A 402 2.70 -12.10 1.20
N CYS A 403 3.84 -11.76 1.80
CA CYS A 403 4.42 -12.60 2.84
C CYS A 403 3.61 -12.58 4.14
N ASP A 404 3.25 -11.40 4.66
CA ASP A 404 2.47 -11.27 5.89
C ASP A 404 1.05 -11.85 5.75
N LYS A 405 0.51 -11.85 4.52
CA LYS A 405 -0.81 -12.42 4.17
C LYS A 405 -0.73 -13.85 3.66
N LYS A 406 0.44 -14.48 3.70
CA LYS A 406 0.69 -15.85 3.21
C LYS A 406 0.21 -16.11 1.77
N LYS A 407 0.27 -15.11 0.90
CA LYS A 407 -0.16 -15.20 -0.51
C LYS A 407 0.91 -15.81 -1.42
N CYS A 408 1.54 -16.89 -0.99
CA CYS A 408 2.65 -17.53 -1.74
C CYS A 408 2.20 -18.07 -3.10
N LEU A 409 0.95 -18.50 -3.25
CA LEU A 409 0.37 -18.98 -4.51
C LEU A 409 0.24 -17.86 -5.57
N TYR A 410 0.27 -16.60 -5.18
CA TYR A 410 0.15 -15.44 -6.07
C TYR A 410 1.48 -14.70 -6.24
N CYS A 411 2.56 -15.21 -5.64
CA CYS A 411 3.89 -14.62 -5.64
C CYS A 411 4.80 -15.30 -6.66
N ARG A 412 5.54 -14.54 -7.48
CA ARG A 412 6.47 -15.11 -8.46
C ARG A 412 7.62 -15.89 -7.80
N ILE A 413 8.10 -15.43 -6.64
CA ILE A 413 9.10 -16.17 -5.85
C ILE A 413 8.45 -17.45 -5.27
N GLY A 414 7.21 -17.32 -4.79
CA GLY A 414 6.42 -18.48 -4.35
C GLY A 414 6.25 -19.53 -5.46
N TYR A 415 6.00 -19.09 -6.70
CA TYR A 415 5.93 -19.98 -7.85
C TYR A 415 7.24 -20.75 -8.06
N GLU A 416 8.40 -20.06 -8.00
CA GLU A 416 9.71 -20.69 -8.10
C GLU A 416 9.96 -21.71 -6.98
N TYR A 417 9.42 -21.43 -5.78
CA TYR A 417 9.50 -22.37 -4.65
C TYR A 417 8.64 -23.61 -4.87
N LEU A 418 7.40 -23.43 -5.31
CA LEU A 418 6.41 -24.50 -5.42
C LEU A 418 6.72 -25.50 -6.53
N LYS A 419 7.39 -25.08 -7.61
CA LYS A 419 7.78 -25.97 -8.71
C LYS A 419 9.03 -26.81 -8.45
N ARG A 420 9.67 -26.68 -7.28
CA ARG A 420 10.82 -27.52 -6.91
C ARG A 420 10.39 -28.99 -6.86
N LYS A 421 11.25 -29.86 -7.42
CA LYS A 421 11.10 -31.29 -7.34
C LYS A 421 11.62 -31.85 -6.04
#